data_3368e5a11f79765faa308b0b802af33b
#
_entry.id   3368e5a11f79765faa308b0b802af33b
#
_cell.length_a   1.000
_cell.length_b   1.000
_cell.length_c   1.000
_cell.angle_alpha   90.00
_cell.angle_beta   90.00
_cell.angle_gamma   90.00
#
_symmetry.space_group_name_H-M   'P 1'
#
loop_
_entity.id
_entity.type
_entity.pdbx_description
1 polymer ?
#
loop_
_entity_poly.entity_id
_entity_poly.type
_entity_poly.pdbx_seq_one_letter_code
_entity_poly.pdbx_strand_id
1 'polypeptide(L)'
;ALSFFAVFGVLKVFSLFKSTSENPYVMPAALVVLFIILQVYFNHKEVNKSSTYTFEDYTKALVESTEKNSIIFSYEWDYLVSPAYYFQNVENFRRDAVIIDKELLRRSWYYNQLMRNHPGVAGRLKPYSEPFLKALLPFERSENFSPELLETLYRTMMTKLVEDNVESRPFYIASELVENEMARGEFTLPKGYSLVPDLFLFKVVKDDSTYVPARNPDFTIRLPKYRDHYISFIENTVGAMLVRRAMYEMKFDHTERAKMYLNKVKKEFPDYQIPYSLEQAFN
;
A
#
# COMPACT_ATOMS: atom_id res chain seq x y z
N ALA A 1 -3.76 17.52 -28.54
CA ALA A 1 -3.16 17.80 -29.87
C ALA A 1 -3.14 16.54 -30.75
N LEU A 2 -2.58 15.40 -30.31
CA LEU A 2 -2.50 14.15 -31.10
C LEU A 2 -3.87 13.65 -31.59
N SER A 3 -4.88 13.68 -30.72
CA SER A 3 -6.26 13.23 -31.05
C SER A 3 -6.88 14.07 -32.18
N PHE A 4 -6.55 15.37 -32.23
CA PHE A 4 -7.02 16.26 -33.25
C PHE A 4 -6.43 15.92 -34.64
N PHE A 5 -5.11 15.67 -34.69
CA PHE A 5 -4.46 15.24 -35.92
C PHE A 5 -4.93 13.87 -36.40
N ALA A 6 -5.25 12.95 -35.47
CA ALA A 6 -5.80 11.64 -35.80
C ALA A 6 -7.16 11.77 -36.53
N VAL A 7 -8.04 12.66 -36.08
CA VAL A 7 -9.32 12.94 -36.76
C VAL A 7 -9.11 13.40 -38.21
N PHE A 8 -8.20 14.33 -38.44
CA PHE A 8 -7.91 14.81 -39.83
C PHE A 8 -7.30 13.69 -40.68
N GLY A 9 -6.42 12.84 -40.09
CA GLY A 9 -5.86 11.67 -40.78
C GLY A 9 -6.97 10.70 -41.21
N VAL A 10 -7.89 10.38 -40.30
CA VAL A 10 -9.05 9.53 -40.60
C VAL A 10 -9.93 10.17 -41.70
N LEU A 11 -10.28 11.45 -41.59
CA LEU A 11 -11.08 12.14 -42.60
C LEU A 11 -10.38 12.13 -43.98
N LYS A 12 -9.06 12.29 -44.04
CA LYS A 12 -8.29 12.19 -45.28
C LYS A 12 -8.36 10.80 -45.88
N VAL A 13 -8.19 9.75 -45.07
CA VAL A 13 -8.36 8.36 -45.52
C VAL A 13 -9.76 8.14 -46.06
N PHE A 14 -10.80 8.60 -45.36
CA PHE A 14 -12.19 8.58 -45.88
C PHE A 14 -12.33 9.23 -47.22
N SER A 15 -11.68 10.37 -47.48
CA SER A 15 -11.76 11.10 -48.74
C SER A 15 -11.14 10.34 -49.93
N LEU A 16 -10.15 9.47 -49.69
CA LEU A 16 -9.48 8.66 -50.72
C LEU A 16 -10.39 7.50 -51.21
N PHE A 17 -11.28 7.00 -50.39
CA PHE A 17 -12.16 5.88 -50.72
C PHE A 17 -13.54 6.26 -51.25
N LYS A 18 -13.82 7.56 -51.36
CA LYS A 18 -15.12 8.10 -51.74
C LYS A 18 -15.52 7.78 -53.20
N SER A 19 -14.62 7.18 -54.01
CA SER A 19 -14.79 7.01 -55.47
C SER A 19 -15.20 5.60 -55.93
N THR A 20 -15.31 4.58 -55.07
CA THR A 20 -15.32 3.18 -55.54
C THR A 20 -16.51 2.32 -55.13
N SER A 21 -17.51 2.85 -54.39
CA SER A 21 -18.63 2.06 -53.87
C SER A 21 -19.95 2.81 -53.99
N GLU A 22 -21.05 2.10 -54.22
CA GLU A 22 -22.43 2.63 -54.13
C GLU A 22 -22.73 3.25 -52.76
N ASN A 23 -22.02 2.74 -51.70
CA ASN A 23 -22.07 3.33 -50.37
C ASN A 23 -20.64 3.71 -49.90
N PRO A 24 -20.27 5.00 -49.96
CA PRO A 24 -18.92 5.47 -49.72
C PRO A 24 -18.44 5.32 -48.26
N TYR A 25 -19.33 4.93 -47.34
CA TYR A 25 -19.01 4.81 -45.90
C TYR A 25 -18.64 3.38 -45.47
N VAL A 26 -18.97 2.36 -46.28
CA VAL A 26 -18.73 0.95 -45.88
C VAL A 26 -17.25 0.64 -45.71
N MET A 27 -16.40 1.02 -46.65
CA MET A 27 -14.97 0.73 -46.62
C MET A 27 -14.24 1.48 -45.48
N PRO A 28 -14.48 2.78 -45.28
CA PRO A 28 -13.94 3.47 -44.11
C PRO A 28 -14.41 2.87 -42.76
N ALA A 29 -15.68 2.52 -42.64
CA ALA A 29 -16.20 1.88 -41.44
C ALA A 29 -15.51 0.52 -41.18
N ALA A 30 -15.30 -0.29 -42.21
CA ALA A 30 -14.58 -1.55 -42.11
C ALA A 30 -13.13 -1.34 -41.65
N LEU A 31 -12.43 -0.32 -42.11
CA LEU A 31 -11.07 0.02 -41.66
C LEU A 31 -11.06 0.44 -40.20
N VAL A 32 -12.03 1.24 -39.74
CA VAL A 32 -12.13 1.62 -38.33
C VAL A 32 -12.40 0.39 -37.46
N VAL A 33 -13.31 -0.49 -37.85
CA VAL A 33 -13.59 -1.72 -37.13
C VAL A 33 -12.35 -2.63 -37.08
N LEU A 34 -11.66 -2.79 -38.22
CA LEU A 34 -10.40 -3.53 -38.24
C LEU A 34 -9.35 -2.96 -37.30
N PHE A 35 -9.20 -1.63 -37.28
CA PHE A 35 -8.27 -0.95 -36.39
C PHE A 35 -8.63 -1.18 -34.89
N ILE A 36 -9.92 -1.12 -34.55
CA ILE A 36 -10.38 -1.43 -33.17
C ILE A 36 -10.06 -2.87 -32.81
N ILE A 37 -10.34 -3.82 -33.72
CA ILE A 37 -10.04 -5.25 -33.50
C ILE A 37 -8.54 -5.45 -33.27
N LEU A 38 -7.69 -4.83 -34.08
CA LEU A 38 -6.23 -4.90 -33.92
C LEU A 38 -5.79 -4.31 -32.57
N GLN A 39 -6.33 -3.17 -32.17
CA GLN A 39 -6.02 -2.56 -30.88
C GLN A 39 -6.41 -3.48 -29.71
N VAL A 40 -7.60 -4.06 -29.76
CA VAL A 40 -8.05 -5.02 -28.75
C VAL A 40 -7.13 -6.26 -28.74
N TYR A 41 -6.84 -6.81 -29.91
CA TYR A 41 -6.00 -8.01 -30.03
C TYR A 41 -4.58 -7.81 -29.47
N PHE A 42 -3.92 -6.70 -29.83
CA PHE A 42 -2.56 -6.42 -29.37
C PHE A 42 -2.47 -6.02 -27.89
N ASN A 43 -3.47 -5.28 -27.39
CA ASN A 43 -3.41 -4.76 -26.02
C ASN A 43 -4.17 -5.64 -25.01
N HIS A 44 -4.98 -6.62 -25.46
CA HIS A 44 -5.81 -7.43 -24.58
C HIS A 44 -5.02 -8.10 -23.44
N LYS A 45 -3.84 -8.63 -23.73
CA LYS A 45 -3.01 -9.34 -22.73
C LYS A 45 -2.48 -8.41 -21.64
N GLU A 46 -2.18 -7.16 -21.97
CA GLU A 46 -1.66 -6.17 -21.02
C GLU A 46 -2.78 -5.54 -20.18
N VAL A 47 -3.94 -5.32 -20.80
CA VAL A 47 -5.08 -4.64 -20.17
C VAL A 47 -5.94 -5.62 -19.36
N ASN A 48 -6.02 -6.88 -19.77
CA ASN A 48 -6.82 -7.88 -19.08
C ASN A 48 -6.17 -8.28 -17.74
N LYS A 49 -6.63 -7.72 -16.66
CA LYS A 49 -6.21 -8.02 -15.27
C LYS A 49 -7.17 -8.97 -14.55
N SER A 50 -8.11 -9.62 -15.26
CA SER A 50 -9.13 -10.50 -14.65
C SER A 50 -8.56 -11.70 -13.88
N SER A 51 -7.31 -12.09 -14.14
CA SER A 51 -6.60 -13.17 -13.45
C SER A 51 -5.51 -12.65 -12.48
N THR A 52 -5.45 -11.34 -12.23
CA THR A 52 -4.46 -10.75 -11.34
C THR A 52 -5.04 -10.60 -9.94
N TYR A 53 -4.66 -11.49 -9.05
CA TYR A 53 -5.13 -11.54 -7.66
C TYR A 53 -4.12 -11.03 -6.66
N THR A 54 -2.97 -10.53 -7.10
CA THR A 54 -1.84 -10.16 -6.23
C THR A 54 -2.21 -9.13 -5.17
N PHE A 55 -2.96 -8.09 -5.55
CA PHE A 55 -3.41 -7.05 -4.62
C PHE A 55 -4.39 -7.59 -3.57
N GLU A 56 -5.32 -8.44 -4.00
CA GLU A 56 -6.26 -9.10 -3.10
C GLU A 56 -5.52 -9.99 -2.10
N ASP A 57 -4.66 -10.89 -2.61
CA ASP A 57 -3.90 -11.82 -1.80
C ASP A 57 -2.98 -11.09 -0.82
N TYR A 58 -2.26 -10.07 -1.30
CA TYR A 58 -1.37 -9.25 -0.47
C TYR A 58 -2.13 -8.51 0.63
N THR A 59 -3.17 -7.77 0.27
CA THR A 59 -3.93 -6.97 1.23
C THR A 59 -4.60 -7.85 2.26
N LYS A 60 -5.26 -8.95 1.84
CA LYS A 60 -5.92 -9.87 2.76
C LYS A 60 -4.91 -10.54 3.69
N ALA A 61 -3.80 -11.06 3.16
CA ALA A 61 -2.75 -11.70 3.95
C ALA A 61 -2.12 -10.73 4.97
N LEU A 62 -1.84 -9.49 4.55
CA LEU A 62 -1.29 -8.46 5.42
C LEU A 62 -2.24 -8.11 6.56
N VAL A 63 -3.49 -7.79 6.26
CA VAL A 63 -4.47 -7.40 7.30
C VAL A 63 -4.80 -8.58 8.22
N GLU A 64 -4.86 -9.80 7.67
CA GLU A 64 -5.11 -11.01 8.47
C GLU A 64 -3.91 -11.38 9.37
N SER A 65 -2.68 -11.05 8.97
CA SER A 65 -1.50 -11.30 9.77
C SER A 65 -1.49 -10.52 11.08
N THR A 66 -2.15 -9.38 11.13
CA THR A 66 -2.21 -8.55 12.34
C THR A 66 -3.13 -9.12 13.41
N GLU A 67 -2.87 -8.78 14.65
CA GLU A 67 -3.74 -9.16 15.77
C GLU A 67 -5.14 -8.54 15.65
N LYS A 68 -6.10 -9.11 16.37
CA LYS A 68 -7.45 -8.54 16.42
C LYS A 68 -7.43 -7.14 17.04
N ASN A 69 -8.33 -6.30 16.55
CA ASN A 69 -8.47 -4.91 16.98
C ASN A 69 -7.19 -4.06 16.79
N SER A 70 -6.31 -4.44 15.86
CA SER A 70 -5.09 -3.71 15.56
C SER A 70 -5.33 -2.35 14.92
N ILE A 71 -4.29 -1.50 14.98
CA ILE A 71 -4.16 -0.31 14.14
C ILE A 71 -3.03 -0.59 13.15
N ILE A 72 -3.27 -0.31 11.87
CA ILE A 72 -2.31 -0.40 10.78
C ILE A 72 -2.09 1.01 10.25
N PHE A 73 -0.87 1.52 10.37
CA PHE A 73 -0.48 2.85 9.92
C PHE A 73 0.41 2.74 8.68
N SER A 74 -0.05 3.30 7.56
CA SER A 74 0.58 3.23 6.24
C SER A 74 0.26 4.50 5.43
N TYR A 75 0.91 4.67 4.28
CA TYR A 75 0.50 5.62 3.24
C TYR A 75 0.39 4.94 1.85
N GLU A 76 0.55 3.63 1.79
CA GLU A 76 0.47 2.87 0.55
C GLU A 76 -0.98 2.74 0.07
N TRP A 77 -1.44 3.77 -0.61
CA TRP A 77 -2.83 3.87 -1.07
C TRP A 77 -3.21 2.73 -2.00
N ASP A 78 -2.40 2.49 -3.06
CA ASP A 78 -2.74 1.55 -4.14
C ASP A 78 -2.60 0.09 -3.71
N TYR A 79 -1.65 -0.20 -2.81
CA TYR A 79 -1.30 -1.57 -2.44
C TYR A 79 -2.03 -2.07 -1.21
N LEU A 80 -2.38 -1.18 -0.28
CA LEU A 80 -2.93 -1.55 1.02
C LEU A 80 -4.21 -0.80 1.37
N VAL A 81 -4.17 0.54 1.42
CA VAL A 81 -5.25 1.32 2.04
C VAL A 81 -6.55 1.21 1.25
N SER A 82 -6.51 1.47 -0.05
CA SER A 82 -7.69 1.42 -0.92
C SER A 82 -8.29 0.00 -1.02
N PRO A 83 -7.50 -1.05 -1.31
CA PRO A 83 -8.02 -2.41 -1.32
C PRO A 83 -8.58 -2.84 0.05
N ALA A 84 -7.91 -2.49 1.15
CA ALA A 84 -8.37 -2.84 2.48
C ALA A 84 -9.72 -2.17 2.82
N TYR A 85 -9.92 -0.92 2.44
CA TYR A 85 -11.23 -0.26 2.60
C TYR A 85 -12.32 -0.96 1.79
N TYR A 86 -12.01 -1.42 0.57
CA TYR A 86 -12.94 -2.24 -0.21
C TYR A 86 -13.32 -3.52 0.54
N PHE A 87 -12.34 -4.31 0.98
CA PHE A 87 -12.60 -5.57 1.69
C PHE A 87 -13.34 -5.36 3.01
N GLN A 88 -13.00 -4.32 3.76
CA GLN A 88 -13.70 -3.99 5.01
C GLN A 88 -15.16 -3.58 4.78
N ASN A 89 -15.44 -2.74 3.79
CA ASN A 89 -16.77 -2.15 3.61
C ASN A 89 -17.69 -3.00 2.73
N VAL A 90 -17.15 -3.78 1.78
CA VAL A 90 -17.93 -4.59 0.83
C VAL A 90 -17.98 -6.05 1.28
N GLU A 91 -16.83 -6.62 1.67
CA GLU A 91 -16.75 -8.04 2.05
C GLU A 91 -16.85 -8.28 3.57
N ASN A 92 -16.96 -7.24 4.39
CA ASN A 92 -16.95 -7.30 5.85
C ASN A 92 -15.71 -7.96 6.45
N PHE A 93 -14.57 -7.93 5.72
CA PHE A 93 -13.33 -8.55 6.11
C PHE A 93 -12.59 -7.69 7.14
N ARG A 94 -12.20 -8.26 8.29
CA ARG A 94 -11.36 -7.62 9.32
C ARG A 94 -11.76 -6.17 9.67
N ARG A 95 -13.05 -5.91 9.85
CA ARG A 95 -13.57 -4.58 10.27
C ARG A 95 -13.09 -4.14 11.66
N ASP A 96 -12.54 -5.07 12.44
CA ASP A 96 -11.89 -4.81 13.72
C ASP A 96 -10.56 -4.05 13.57
N ALA A 97 -9.83 -4.24 12.46
CA ALA A 97 -8.58 -3.55 12.19
C ALA A 97 -8.84 -2.11 11.72
N VAL A 98 -8.15 -1.15 12.34
CA VAL A 98 -8.23 0.27 11.97
C VAL A 98 -7.09 0.58 11.03
N ILE A 99 -7.41 0.88 9.77
CA ILE A 99 -6.41 1.25 8.77
C ILE A 99 -6.36 2.77 8.68
N ILE A 100 -5.20 3.34 8.97
CA ILE A 100 -4.97 4.78 8.97
C ILE A 100 -3.97 5.11 7.88
N ASP A 101 -4.40 5.96 6.96
CA ASP A 101 -3.54 6.52 5.92
C ASP A 101 -2.92 7.82 6.39
N LYS A 102 -1.59 7.90 6.33
CA LYS A 102 -0.81 9.08 6.72
C LYS A 102 -1.18 10.30 5.87
N GLU A 103 -1.32 10.14 4.55
CA GLU A 103 -1.61 11.27 3.67
C GLU A 103 -3.06 11.76 3.82
N LEU A 104 -3.99 10.87 4.15
CA LEU A 104 -5.36 11.27 4.46
C LEU A 104 -5.46 12.05 5.78
N LEU A 105 -4.54 11.85 6.72
CA LEU A 105 -4.46 12.68 7.93
C LEU A 105 -4.17 14.16 7.62
N ARG A 106 -3.70 14.49 6.42
CA ARG A 106 -3.54 15.88 5.93
C ARG A 106 -4.84 16.46 5.35
N ARG A 107 -5.99 15.77 5.45
CA ARG A 107 -7.27 16.17 4.87
C ARG A 107 -8.33 16.37 5.95
N SER A 108 -8.96 17.53 5.98
CA SER A 108 -9.94 17.87 7.01
C SER A 108 -11.12 16.90 7.08
N TRP A 109 -11.61 16.45 5.93
CA TRP A 109 -12.76 15.53 5.83
C TRP A 109 -12.50 14.14 6.42
N TYR A 110 -11.24 13.70 6.48
CA TYR A 110 -10.87 12.36 6.94
C TYR A 110 -11.15 12.16 8.43
N TYR A 111 -11.04 13.20 9.25
CA TYR A 111 -11.31 13.13 10.68
C TYR A 111 -12.79 12.82 10.99
N ASN A 112 -13.70 13.32 10.17
CA ASN A 112 -15.11 12.96 10.27
C ASN A 112 -15.36 11.49 9.93
N GLN A 113 -14.63 10.93 8.98
CA GLN A 113 -14.68 9.51 8.64
C GLN A 113 -14.12 8.66 9.77
N LEU A 114 -12.94 9.02 10.31
CA LEU A 114 -12.35 8.32 11.46
C LEU A 114 -13.27 8.35 12.68
N MET A 115 -13.89 9.49 12.98
CA MET A 115 -14.80 9.62 14.10
C MET A 115 -16.04 8.72 13.97
N ARG A 116 -16.59 8.59 12.76
CA ARG A 116 -17.73 7.71 12.50
C ARG A 116 -17.39 6.23 12.60
N ASN A 117 -16.25 5.84 12.02
CA ASN A 117 -15.88 4.44 11.86
C ASN A 117 -15.08 3.90 13.06
N HIS A 118 -14.27 4.75 13.70
CA HIS A 118 -13.32 4.39 14.74
C HIS A 118 -13.28 5.44 15.87
N PRO A 119 -14.42 5.70 16.56
CA PRO A 119 -14.54 6.80 17.52
C PRO A 119 -13.51 6.74 18.67
N GLY A 120 -13.11 5.53 19.08
CA GLY A 120 -12.11 5.35 20.13
C GLY A 120 -10.72 5.84 19.74
N VAL A 121 -10.30 5.62 18.51
CA VAL A 121 -9.00 6.09 17.97
C VAL A 121 -9.07 7.59 17.67
N ALA A 122 -10.13 8.02 16.98
CA ALA A 122 -10.34 9.42 16.63
C ALA A 122 -10.50 10.31 17.88
N GLY A 123 -11.15 9.80 18.93
CA GLY A 123 -11.31 10.53 20.20
C GLY A 123 -10.00 10.79 20.92
N ARG A 124 -9.05 9.82 20.92
CA ARG A 124 -7.70 10.04 21.47
C ARG A 124 -6.91 11.04 20.63
N LEU A 125 -7.05 10.99 19.30
CA LEU A 125 -6.37 11.90 18.39
C LEU A 125 -6.93 13.32 18.43
N LYS A 126 -8.15 13.54 18.89
CA LYS A 126 -8.86 14.82 18.86
C LYS A 126 -8.07 15.99 19.44
N PRO A 127 -7.40 15.90 20.62
CA PRO A 127 -6.66 17.02 21.20
C PRO A 127 -5.54 17.56 20.30
N TYR A 128 -5.01 16.72 19.42
CA TYR A 128 -3.91 17.06 18.49
C TYR A 128 -4.43 17.39 17.09
N SER A 129 -5.51 16.75 16.68
CA SER A 129 -6.10 17.02 15.36
C SER A 129 -6.87 18.34 15.31
N GLU A 130 -7.49 18.81 16.39
CA GLU A 130 -8.19 20.09 16.39
C GLU A 130 -7.26 21.30 16.14
N PRO A 131 -6.09 21.44 16.81
CA PRO A 131 -5.13 22.50 16.48
C PRO A 131 -4.62 22.40 15.04
N PHE A 132 -4.34 21.17 14.56
CA PHE A 132 -3.91 20.93 13.20
C PHE A 132 -4.97 21.35 12.18
N LEU A 133 -6.22 20.94 12.36
CA LEU A 133 -7.34 21.31 11.49
C LEU A 133 -7.58 22.81 11.44
N LYS A 134 -7.41 23.50 12.58
CA LYS A 134 -7.50 24.95 12.63
C LYS A 134 -6.39 25.63 11.82
N ALA A 135 -5.16 25.10 11.86
CA ALA A 135 -4.04 25.58 11.06
C ALA A 135 -4.13 25.18 9.58
N LEU A 136 -4.78 24.06 9.26
CA LEU A 136 -4.99 23.55 7.90
C LEU A 136 -6.03 24.37 7.13
N LEU A 137 -7.05 24.90 7.79
CA LEU A 137 -8.18 25.56 7.16
C LEU A 137 -7.79 26.75 6.25
N PRO A 138 -6.87 27.66 6.61
CA PRO A 138 -6.40 28.71 5.71
C PRO A 138 -5.73 28.13 4.44
N PHE A 139 -4.94 27.06 4.56
CA PHE A 139 -4.34 26.37 3.40
C PHE A 139 -5.41 25.83 2.45
N GLU A 140 -6.43 25.13 2.97
CA GLU A 140 -7.52 24.59 2.15
C GLU A 140 -8.36 25.68 1.48
N ARG A 141 -8.38 26.90 2.02
CA ARG A 141 -9.08 28.07 1.46
C ARG A 141 -8.21 28.94 0.58
N SER A 142 -6.95 28.54 0.32
CA SER A 142 -5.99 29.38 -0.41
C SER A 142 -5.72 30.75 0.24
N GLU A 143 -5.81 30.80 1.55
CA GLU A 143 -5.49 31.95 2.39
C GLU A 143 -4.04 31.86 2.91
N ASN A 144 -3.55 32.95 3.54
CA ASN A 144 -2.21 32.94 4.16
C ASN A 144 -2.17 31.97 5.33
N PHE A 145 -1.19 31.08 5.35
CA PHE A 145 -0.95 30.11 6.41
C PHE A 145 0.54 30.02 6.76
N SER A 146 0.87 29.40 7.89
CA SER A 146 2.25 29.09 8.27
C SER A 146 2.57 27.62 7.96
N PRO A 147 3.41 27.31 6.95
CA PRO A 147 3.83 25.95 6.64
C PRO A 147 4.53 25.27 7.82
N GLU A 148 5.38 26.00 8.53
CA GLU A 148 6.14 25.47 9.67
C GLU A 148 5.23 25.05 10.83
N LEU A 149 4.23 25.89 11.17
CA LEU A 149 3.25 25.57 12.20
C LEU A 149 2.43 24.35 11.80
N LEU A 150 1.97 24.33 10.55
CA LEU A 150 1.16 23.21 10.03
C LEU A 150 1.93 21.90 10.10
N GLU A 151 3.19 21.89 9.68
CA GLU A 151 4.03 20.70 9.70
C GLU A 151 4.37 20.26 11.13
N THR A 152 4.65 21.18 12.03
CA THR A 152 4.92 20.88 13.45
C THR A 152 3.71 20.23 14.11
N LEU A 153 2.51 20.75 13.89
CA LEU A 153 1.27 20.19 14.43
C LEU A 153 0.99 18.81 13.83
N TYR A 154 1.26 18.64 12.54
CA TYR A 154 1.08 17.36 11.86
C TYR A 154 2.01 16.28 12.42
N ARG A 155 3.30 16.55 12.57
CA ARG A 155 4.30 15.63 13.15
C ARG A 155 3.95 15.28 14.59
N THR A 156 3.55 16.28 15.39
CA THR A 156 3.07 16.05 16.76
C THR A 156 1.88 15.10 16.78
N MET A 157 0.92 15.32 15.91
CA MET A 157 -0.27 14.48 15.80
C MET A 157 0.07 13.03 15.40
N MET A 158 0.99 12.82 14.45
CA MET A 158 1.43 11.47 14.06
C MET A 158 2.12 10.75 15.22
N THR A 159 3.01 11.42 15.94
CA THR A 159 3.66 10.85 17.13
C THR A 159 2.63 10.48 18.19
N LYS A 160 1.66 11.34 18.45
CA LYS A 160 0.59 11.10 19.43
C LYS A 160 -0.41 10.04 18.98
N LEU A 161 -0.62 9.86 17.67
CA LEU A 161 -1.40 8.75 17.16
C LEU A 161 -0.81 7.41 17.62
N VAL A 162 0.50 7.24 17.55
CA VAL A 162 1.17 6.03 18.04
C VAL A 162 1.11 5.98 19.56
N GLU A 163 1.57 7.03 20.24
CA GLU A 163 1.74 7.10 21.69
C GLU A 163 0.43 6.79 22.45
N ASP A 164 -0.68 7.42 22.05
CA ASP A 164 -1.96 7.30 22.77
C ASP A 164 -2.74 6.02 22.45
N ASN A 165 -2.29 5.24 21.46
CA ASN A 165 -3.00 4.03 21.05
C ASN A 165 -2.23 2.73 21.32
N VAL A 166 -0.90 2.75 21.40
CA VAL A 166 -0.06 1.55 21.48
C VAL A 166 -0.31 0.69 22.73
N GLU A 167 -0.72 1.29 23.85
CA GLU A 167 -1.05 0.54 25.08
C GLU A 167 -2.46 -0.09 25.04
N SER A 168 -3.33 0.45 24.21
CA SER A 168 -4.75 0.02 24.16
C SER A 168 -5.07 -0.94 23.03
N ARG A 169 -4.23 -0.97 21.99
CA ARG A 169 -4.42 -1.80 20.78
C ARG A 169 -3.06 -2.21 20.21
N PRO A 170 -2.95 -3.41 19.63
CA PRO A 170 -1.78 -3.77 18.83
C PRO A 170 -1.59 -2.75 17.72
N PHE A 171 -0.39 -2.16 17.63
CA PHE A 171 -0.09 -1.12 16.67
C PHE A 171 0.97 -1.62 15.67
N TYR A 172 0.66 -1.47 14.39
CA TYR A 172 1.52 -1.90 13.29
C TYR A 172 1.83 -0.71 12.38
N ILE A 173 3.09 -0.64 11.95
CA ILE A 173 3.57 0.41 11.04
C ILE A 173 4.12 -0.28 9.78
N ALA A 174 3.70 0.20 8.63
CA ALA A 174 4.18 -0.31 7.36
C ALA A 174 5.65 0.07 7.12
N SER A 175 6.38 -0.78 6.38
CA SER A 175 7.83 -0.66 6.21
C SER A 175 8.22 0.66 5.57
N GLU A 176 7.45 1.15 4.62
CA GLU A 176 7.70 2.42 3.93
C GLU A 176 7.64 3.63 4.88
N LEU A 177 6.74 3.60 5.87
CA LEU A 177 6.71 4.64 6.90
C LEU A 177 7.95 4.62 7.78
N VAL A 178 8.43 3.43 8.14
CA VAL A 178 9.64 3.27 8.94
C VAL A 178 10.87 3.75 8.17
N GLU A 179 11.01 3.34 6.93
CA GLU A 179 12.19 3.62 6.11
C GLU A 179 12.26 5.06 5.62
N ASN A 180 11.13 5.66 5.30
CA ASN A 180 11.08 7.00 4.72
C ASN A 180 10.79 8.07 5.77
N GLU A 181 9.77 7.88 6.60
CA GLU A 181 9.25 8.94 7.46
C GLU A 181 9.90 8.93 8.85
N MET A 182 9.93 7.80 9.53
CA MET A 182 10.60 7.71 10.84
C MET A 182 12.10 7.95 10.71
N ALA A 183 12.76 7.42 9.67
CA ALA A 183 14.18 7.65 9.43
C ALA A 183 14.52 9.14 9.22
N ARG A 184 13.55 9.94 8.75
CA ARG A 184 13.68 11.41 8.62
C ARG A 184 13.22 12.19 9.84
N GLY A 185 12.74 11.51 10.89
CA GLY A 185 12.22 12.15 12.09
C GLY A 185 10.85 12.82 11.94
N GLU A 186 10.04 12.36 10.95
CA GLU A 186 8.69 12.89 10.74
C GLU A 186 7.75 12.54 11.91
N PHE A 187 7.96 11.39 12.53
CA PHE A 187 7.35 11.00 13.79
C PHE A 187 8.25 10.01 14.53
N THR A 188 8.00 9.80 15.82
CA THR A 188 8.82 8.94 16.68
C THR A 188 7.94 7.94 17.43
N LEU A 189 8.57 6.87 17.89
CA LEU A 189 7.93 5.95 18.83
C LEU A 189 7.92 6.53 20.24
N PRO A 190 6.95 6.13 21.08
CA PRO A 190 6.98 6.43 22.49
C PRO A 190 8.27 5.90 23.15
N LYS A 191 8.72 6.57 24.21
CA LYS A 191 9.91 6.13 24.94
C LYS A 191 9.72 4.70 25.50
N GLY A 192 10.71 3.84 25.25
CA GLY A 192 10.67 2.44 25.66
C GLY A 192 9.87 1.53 24.74
N TYR A 193 9.50 2.00 23.55
CA TYR A 193 8.91 1.18 22.50
C TYR A 193 9.90 0.98 21.35
N SER A 194 9.80 -0.18 20.71
CA SER A 194 10.65 -0.62 19.61
C SER A 194 9.82 -1.24 18.50
N LEU A 195 10.42 -1.42 17.33
CA LEU A 195 9.82 -2.07 16.17
C LEU A 195 10.32 -3.51 16.03
N VAL A 196 9.40 -4.45 15.95
CA VAL A 196 9.71 -5.86 15.67
C VAL A 196 9.10 -6.24 14.32
N PRO A 197 9.89 -6.79 13.38
CA PRO A 197 9.36 -7.28 12.10
C PRO A 197 8.33 -8.38 12.33
N ASP A 198 7.13 -8.24 11.74
CA ASP A 198 6.05 -9.21 11.84
C ASP A 198 5.39 -9.42 10.48
N LEU A 199 5.83 -10.44 9.74
CA LEU A 199 5.42 -10.82 8.37
C LEU A 199 5.49 -9.67 7.36
N PHE A 200 4.50 -8.80 7.33
CA PHE A 200 4.35 -7.70 6.36
C PHE A 200 4.65 -6.32 6.94
N LEU A 201 4.56 -6.18 8.24
CA LEU A 201 4.56 -4.91 8.96
C LEU A 201 5.55 -4.94 10.12
N PHE A 202 5.88 -3.78 10.66
CA PHE A 202 6.54 -3.70 11.96
C PHE A 202 5.49 -3.58 13.06
N LYS A 203 5.56 -4.48 14.04
CA LYS A 203 4.77 -4.39 15.27
C LYS A 203 5.47 -3.47 16.26
N VAL A 204 4.74 -2.53 16.85
CA VAL A 204 5.24 -1.69 17.94
C VAL A 204 5.09 -2.46 19.24
N VAL A 205 6.20 -2.64 19.95
CA VAL A 205 6.27 -3.39 21.22
C VAL A 205 6.92 -2.55 22.30
N LYS A 206 6.53 -2.76 23.55
CA LYS A 206 7.05 -1.98 24.67
C LYS A 206 8.50 -2.30 25.01
N ASP A 207 8.91 -3.55 24.79
CA ASP A 207 10.26 -4.01 25.05
C ASP A 207 10.61 -5.09 24.04
N ASP A 208 11.72 -4.96 23.34
CA ASP A 208 12.24 -5.92 22.38
C ASP A 208 13.42 -6.75 22.92
N SER A 209 13.74 -6.61 24.21
CA SER A 209 14.75 -7.43 24.87
C SER A 209 14.31 -8.90 25.01
N THR A 210 13.00 -9.12 25.01
CA THR A 210 12.39 -10.45 25.00
C THR A 210 11.89 -10.81 23.61
N TYR A 211 11.93 -12.12 23.32
CA TYR A 211 11.43 -12.61 22.03
C TYR A 211 9.93 -12.31 21.83
N VAL A 212 9.60 -11.71 20.71
CA VAL A 212 8.22 -11.45 20.27
C VAL A 212 7.86 -12.43 19.16
N PRO A 213 6.96 -13.40 19.40
CA PRO A 213 6.58 -14.38 18.39
C PRO A 213 5.80 -13.72 17.24
N ALA A 214 6.02 -14.19 16.01
CA ALA A 214 5.19 -13.92 14.86
C ALA A 214 4.50 -15.19 14.37
N ARG A 215 3.46 -15.05 13.56
CA ARG A 215 2.82 -16.19 12.88
C ARG A 215 3.78 -16.83 11.87
N ASN A 216 3.52 -18.08 11.53
CA ASN A 216 4.18 -18.71 10.41
C ASN A 216 3.77 -18.00 9.10
N PRO A 217 4.63 -18.01 8.08
CA PRO A 217 4.32 -17.38 6.79
C PRO A 217 3.40 -18.26 5.91
N ASP A 218 2.27 -18.69 6.48
CA ASP A 218 1.29 -19.60 5.86
C ASP A 218 0.30 -18.85 4.96
N PHE A 219 0.81 -17.93 4.16
CA PHE A 219 0.04 -17.19 3.17
C PHE A 219 0.58 -17.49 1.76
N THR A 220 -0.22 -17.22 0.73
CA THR A 220 0.20 -17.31 -0.66
C THR A 220 -0.24 -16.06 -1.40
N ILE A 221 0.70 -15.44 -2.15
CA ILE A 221 0.43 -14.32 -3.04
C ILE A 221 0.61 -14.81 -4.48
N ARG A 222 -0.47 -14.85 -5.24
CA ARG A 222 -0.46 -15.25 -6.64
C ARG A 222 0.19 -14.15 -7.47
N LEU A 223 1.46 -14.33 -7.79
CA LEU A 223 2.21 -13.40 -8.61
C LEU A 223 2.04 -13.76 -10.10
N PRO A 224 1.67 -12.81 -10.97
CA PRO A 224 1.55 -13.05 -12.40
C PRO A 224 2.94 -13.26 -13.02
N LYS A 225 2.99 -13.90 -14.20
CA LYS A 225 4.23 -14.12 -14.93
C LYS A 225 4.92 -12.80 -15.33
N TYR A 226 4.12 -11.80 -15.71
CA TYR A 226 4.63 -10.45 -16.01
C TYR A 226 4.59 -9.59 -14.74
N ARG A 227 5.75 -9.05 -14.38
CA ARG A 227 5.92 -8.15 -13.23
C ARG A 227 5.88 -6.72 -13.72
N ASP A 228 4.80 -6.01 -13.44
CA ASP A 228 4.78 -4.55 -13.54
C ASP A 228 5.40 -3.92 -12.28
N HIS A 229 5.51 -2.60 -12.29
CA HIS A 229 6.07 -1.86 -11.16
C HIS A 229 5.38 -2.17 -9.82
N TYR A 230 4.05 -2.29 -9.84
CA TYR A 230 3.25 -2.56 -8.64
C TYR A 230 3.49 -3.96 -8.07
N ILE A 231 3.51 -4.94 -8.95
CA ILE A 231 3.78 -6.34 -8.55
C ILE A 231 5.19 -6.48 -7.99
N SER A 232 6.18 -5.87 -8.65
CA SER A 232 7.57 -5.86 -8.19
C SER A 232 7.74 -5.16 -6.84
N PHE A 233 6.98 -4.08 -6.59
CA PHE A 233 6.97 -3.42 -5.29
C PHE A 233 6.47 -4.35 -4.18
N ILE A 234 5.33 -5.03 -4.40
CA ILE A 234 4.78 -5.99 -3.43
C ILE A 234 5.77 -7.13 -3.17
N GLU A 235 6.35 -7.71 -4.22
CA GLU A 235 7.33 -8.80 -4.10
C GLU A 235 8.56 -8.37 -3.29
N ASN A 236 9.11 -7.20 -3.57
CA ASN A 236 10.24 -6.65 -2.85
C ASN A 236 9.93 -6.33 -1.38
N THR A 237 8.77 -5.73 -1.11
CA THR A 237 8.35 -5.38 0.25
C THR A 237 8.13 -6.62 1.11
N VAL A 238 7.43 -7.63 0.58
CA VAL A 238 7.19 -8.89 1.28
C VAL A 238 8.51 -9.64 1.51
N GLY A 239 9.35 -9.75 0.47
CA GLY A 239 10.67 -10.39 0.56
C GLY A 239 11.54 -9.72 1.63
N ALA A 240 11.61 -8.38 1.62
CA ALA A 240 12.37 -7.62 2.61
C ALA A 240 11.87 -7.86 4.04
N MET A 241 10.56 -7.84 4.26
CA MET A 241 9.99 -8.05 5.58
C MET A 241 10.20 -9.46 6.10
N LEU A 242 10.05 -10.48 5.26
CA LEU A 242 10.35 -11.88 5.64
C LEU A 242 11.84 -12.08 5.96
N VAL A 243 12.74 -11.45 5.21
CA VAL A 243 14.19 -11.47 5.51
C VAL A 243 14.48 -10.77 6.84
N ARG A 244 13.90 -9.60 7.10
CA ARG A 244 14.03 -8.92 8.41
C ARG A 244 13.51 -9.78 9.55
N ARG A 245 12.39 -10.47 9.33
CA ARG A 245 11.88 -11.41 10.33
C ARG A 245 12.85 -12.58 10.55
N ALA A 246 13.41 -13.16 9.51
CA ALA A 246 14.42 -14.21 9.65
C ALA A 246 15.64 -13.74 10.46
N MET A 247 16.13 -12.51 10.21
CA MET A 247 17.21 -11.91 11.01
C MET A 247 16.83 -11.74 12.49
N TYR A 248 15.58 -11.32 12.74
CA TYR A 248 15.07 -11.22 14.11
C TYR A 248 14.99 -12.58 14.81
N GLU A 249 14.54 -13.63 14.12
CA GLU A 249 14.53 -15.00 14.66
C GLU A 249 15.96 -15.47 15.00
N MET A 250 16.93 -15.16 14.14
CA MET A 250 18.36 -15.49 14.41
C MET A 250 18.91 -14.77 15.65
N LYS A 251 18.53 -13.51 15.88
CA LYS A 251 18.93 -12.75 17.08
C LYS A 251 18.54 -13.47 18.38
N PHE A 252 17.52 -14.30 18.34
CA PHE A 252 17.00 -15.07 19.47
C PHE A 252 17.26 -16.59 19.35
N ASP A 253 18.24 -17.00 18.52
CA ASP A 253 18.65 -18.39 18.31
C ASP A 253 17.57 -19.33 17.73
N HIS A 254 16.52 -18.76 17.12
CA HIS A 254 15.44 -19.52 16.49
C HIS A 254 15.76 -19.89 15.03
N THR A 255 16.85 -20.63 14.81
CA THR A 255 17.40 -20.93 13.48
C THR A 255 16.38 -21.61 12.55
N GLU A 256 15.61 -22.58 13.04
CA GLU A 256 14.62 -23.28 12.20
C GLU A 256 13.47 -22.37 11.75
N ARG A 257 13.07 -21.43 12.59
CA ARG A 257 12.09 -20.41 12.20
C ARG A 257 12.67 -19.45 11.19
N ALA A 258 13.92 -19.03 11.35
CA ALA A 258 14.59 -18.18 10.37
C ALA A 258 14.65 -18.84 8.98
N LYS A 259 15.02 -20.14 8.92
CA LYS A 259 15.01 -20.95 7.69
C LYS A 259 13.63 -20.98 7.04
N MET A 260 12.56 -21.11 7.83
CA MET A 260 11.20 -21.16 7.32
C MET A 260 10.84 -19.87 6.55
N TYR A 261 11.19 -18.68 7.08
CA TYR A 261 10.95 -17.40 6.41
C TYR A 261 11.81 -17.26 5.13
N LEU A 262 13.09 -17.62 5.19
CA LEU A 262 13.97 -17.55 4.02
C LEU A 262 13.56 -18.53 2.91
N ASN A 263 13.14 -19.75 3.28
CA ASN A 263 12.63 -20.71 2.31
C ASN A 263 11.35 -20.21 1.62
N LYS A 264 10.49 -19.51 2.35
CA LYS A 264 9.30 -18.85 1.78
C LYS A 264 9.71 -17.81 0.72
N VAL A 265 10.72 -16.97 1.03
CA VAL A 265 11.23 -15.98 0.06
C VAL A 265 11.77 -16.69 -1.18
N LYS A 266 12.67 -17.66 -1.03
CA LYS A 266 13.28 -18.40 -2.15
C LYS A 266 12.23 -19.07 -3.05
N LYS A 267 11.16 -19.60 -2.46
CA LYS A 267 10.13 -20.35 -3.19
C LYS A 267 9.11 -19.46 -3.90
N GLU A 268 8.66 -18.39 -3.25
CA GLU A 268 7.48 -17.64 -3.70
C GLU A 268 7.80 -16.22 -4.20
N PHE A 269 8.99 -15.69 -3.87
CA PHE A 269 9.44 -14.35 -4.26
C PHE A 269 10.82 -14.42 -4.97
N PRO A 270 10.90 -15.10 -6.13
CA PRO A 270 12.20 -15.41 -6.76
C PRO A 270 12.95 -14.19 -7.27
N ASP A 271 12.25 -13.07 -7.54
CA ASP A 271 12.90 -11.84 -8.02
C ASP A 271 13.50 -11.01 -6.86
N TYR A 272 13.16 -11.35 -5.59
CA TYR A 272 13.77 -10.73 -4.43
C TYR A 272 15.12 -11.36 -4.11
N GLN A 273 16.17 -10.55 -4.06
CA GLN A 273 17.52 -11.00 -3.76
C GLN A 273 17.78 -11.02 -2.24
N ILE A 274 17.92 -12.22 -1.69
CA ILE A 274 18.32 -12.39 -0.30
C ILE A 274 19.79 -11.95 -0.13
N PRO A 275 20.14 -11.17 0.92
CA PRO A 275 21.53 -10.80 1.17
C PRO A 275 22.45 -12.02 1.28
N TYR A 276 23.56 -11.99 0.57
CA TYR A 276 24.52 -13.11 0.47
C TYR A 276 25.01 -13.61 1.83
N SER A 277 25.21 -12.71 2.80
CA SER A 277 25.60 -13.05 4.15
C SER A 277 24.60 -13.97 4.86
N LEU A 278 23.31 -13.80 4.58
CA LEU A 278 22.26 -14.68 5.13
C LEU A 278 22.21 -16.01 4.39
N GLU A 279 22.43 -16.03 3.09
CA GLU A 279 22.46 -17.28 2.33
C GLU A 279 23.58 -18.20 2.80
N GLN A 280 24.75 -17.65 3.09
CA GLN A 280 25.87 -18.44 3.62
C GLN A 280 25.63 -18.97 5.05
N ALA A 281 24.89 -18.26 5.88
CA ALA A 281 24.61 -18.69 7.26
C ALA A 281 23.70 -19.93 7.33
N PHE A 282 23.04 -20.31 6.22
CA PHE A 282 22.07 -21.40 6.15
C PHE A 282 22.39 -22.53 5.17
N ASN A 283 23.51 -22.42 4.45
CA ASN A 283 24.10 -23.50 3.65
C ASN A 283 25.15 -24.25 4.46
#